data_118421097e6bd5ec8bf09c3b2c1b524d
#
_entry.id   118421097e6bd5ec8bf09c3b2c1b524d
#
_cell.length_a   1.000
_cell.length_b   1.000
_cell.length_c   1.000
_cell.angle_alpha   90.00
_cell.angle_beta   90.00
_cell.angle_gamma   90.00
#
_symmetry.space_group_name_H-M   'P 1'
#
loop_
_entity.id
_entity.type
_entity.pdbx_description
1 polymer ?
#
loop_
_entity_poly.entity_id
_entity_poly.type
_entity_poly.pdbx_seq_one_letter_code
_entity_poly.pdbx_strand_id
1 'polypeptide(L)'
;VAEIPLLAMERLDLGRQVLACNLRKQEVQVLNRACVGFPIRFRHQDAGSVKDRVDHLWLVSVLNDPERFPELSALSYGRANPVTFDAKRFLPQQRIVATLVDRCLKRLIIPGLVTTTVEEAVWVAEWCHRRGIRYRIDRQTFASPTVGDPICLIRLG
;
A
#
# COMPACT_ATOMS: atom_id res chain seq x y z
N VAL A 1 -1.42 -12.37 8.02
CA VAL A 1 -1.31 -10.94 7.88
C VAL A 1 0.11 -10.54 8.24
N ALA A 2 0.91 -10.33 7.19
CA ALA A 2 2.37 -10.10 7.30
C ALA A 2 2.71 -8.82 8.04
N GLU A 3 1.80 -7.86 8.02
CA GLU A 3 2.04 -6.52 8.54
C GLU A 3 2.00 -6.45 10.08
N ILE A 4 1.33 -7.41 10.76
CA ILE A 4 1.19 -7.36 12.22
C ILE A 4 2.54 -7.32 12.94
N PRO A 5 3.54 -8.17 12.63
CA PRO A 5 4.84 -8.10 13.29
C PRO A 5 5.55 -6.76 13.07
N LEU A 6 5.44 -6.21 11.86
CA LEU A 6 6.06 -4.94 11.51
C LEU A 6 5.38 -3.76 12.20
N LEU A 7 4.05 -3.76 12.27
CA LEU A 7 3.28 -2.77 13.02
C LEU A 7 3.56 -2.86 14.52
N ALA A 8 3.73 -4.09 15.04
CA ALA A 8 4.11 -4.31 16.43
C ALA A 8 5.50 -3.74 16.73
N MET A 9 6.48 -3.98 15.86
CA MET A 9 7.83 -3.41 15.98
C MET A 9 7.78 -1.88 15.96
N GLU A 10 7.08 -1.27 15.00
CA GLU A 10 6.92 0.20 14.92
C GLU A 10 6.30 0.75 16.22
N ARG A 11 5.31 0.07 16.78
CA ARG A 11 4.59 0.51 17.96
C ARG A 11 5.34 0.26 19.26
N LEU A 12 5.92 -0.94 19.44
CA LEU A 12 6.49 -1.40 20.70
C LEU A 12 7.98 -1.06 20.81
N ASP A 13 8.74 -1.30 19.73
CA ASP A 13 10.20 -1.13 19.76
C ASP A 13 10.60 0.31 19.41
N LEU A 14 9.88 0.93 18.47
CA LEU A 14 10.19 2.28 17.99
C LEU A 14 9.30 3.37 18.63
N GLY A 15 8.31 3.00 19.44
CA GLY A 15 7.43 3.95 20.14
C GLY A 15 6.53 4.80 19.22
N ARG A 16 6.39 4.41 17.95
CA ARG A 16 5.63 5.18 16.97
C ARG A 16 4.13 5.03 17.13
N GLN A 17 3.37 6.02 16.70
CA GLN A 17 1.93 5.88 16.57
C GLN A 17 1.61 5.13 15.29
N VAL A 18 0.84 4.06 15.41
CA VAL A 18 0.45 3.21 14.28
C VAL A 18 -1.05 3.34 14.03
N LEU A 19 -1.42 3.64 12.78
CA LEU A 19 -2.78 3.63 12.31
C LEU A 19 -2.91 2.52 11.25
N ALA A 20 -3.65 1.47 11.57
CA ALA A 20 -3.90 0.35 10.69
C ALA A 20 -5.34 0.37 10.16
N CYS A 21 -5.52 0.19 8.85
CA CYS A 21 -6.83 0.12 8.23
C CYS A 21 -6.93 -1.01 7.20
N ASN A 22 -8.12 -1.53 7.02
CA ASN A 22 -8.44 -2.52 6.00
C ASN A 22 -9.88 -2.30 5.52
N LEU A 23 -10.13 -2.52 4.24
CA LEU A 23 -11.45 -2.37 3.61
C LEU A 23 -12.43 -3.48 3.96
N ARG A 24 -11.92 -4.67 4.32
CA ARG A 24 -12.75 -5.84 4.53
C ARG A 24 -13.15 -5.95 6.01
N LYS A 25 -14.43 -5.66 6.30
CA LYS A 25 -14.95 -5.64 7.68
C LYS A 25 -14.70 -6.94 8.44
N GLN A 26 -14.85 -8.08 7.79
CA GLN A 26 -14.63 -9.39 8.40
C GLN A 26 -13.15 -9.59 8.76
N GLU A 27 -12.24 -9.21 7.87
CA GLU A 27 -10.79 -9.25 8.15
C GLU A 27 -10.44 -8.34 9.32
N VAL A 28 -10.98 -7.12 9.38
CA VAL A 28 -10.78 -6.21 10.51
C VAL A 28 -11.19 -6.86 11.84
N GLN A 29 -12.29 -7.59 11.85
CA GLN A 29 -12.73 -8.30 13.04
C GLN A 29 -11.76 -9.40 13.45
N VAL A 30 -11.28 -10.20 12.49
CA VAL A 30 -10.29 -11.27 12.74
C VAL A 30 -8.97 -10.66 13.21
N LEU A 31 -8.48 -9.63 12.54
CA LEU A 31 -7.24 -8.93 12.89
C LEU A 31 -7.29 -8.35 14.30
N ASN A 32 -8.38 -7.68 14.66
CA ASN A 32 -8.55 -7.11 15.99
C ASN A 32 -8.66 -8.17 17.10
N ARG A 33 -9.19 -9.36 16.79
CA ARG A 33 -9.15 -10.50 17.74
C ARG A 33 -7.73 -11.04 17.89
N ALA A 34 -7.00 -11.16 16.78
CA ALA A 34 -5.61 -11.63 16.82
C ALA A 34 -4.67 -10.64 17.54
N CYS A 35 -5.00 -9.36 17.53
CA CYS A 35 -4.22 -8.31 18.18
C CYS A 35 -4.70 -7.99 19.62
N VAL A 36 -5.53 -8.85 20.24
CA VAL A 36 -5.91 -8.66 21.65
C VAL A 36 -4.65 -8.67 22.53
N GLY A 37 -4.49 -7.63 23.34
CA GLY A 37 -3.29 -7.42 24.16
C GLY A 37 -2.15 -6.64 23.48
N PHE A 38 -2.22 -6.40 22.16
CA PHE A 38 -1.29 -5.52 21.47
C PHE A 38 -1.88 -4.11 21.30
N PRO A 39 -1.07 -3.05 21.36
CA PRO A 39 -1.53 -1.68 21.20
C PRO A 39 -1.74 -1.30 19.72
N ILE A 40 -2.29 -2.23 18.94
CA ILE A 40 -2.60 -2.09 17.52
C ILE A 40 -4.09 -2.39 17.33
N ARG A 41 -4.79 -1.49 16.65
CA ARG A 41 -6.19 -1.69 16.29
C ARG A 41 -6.43 -1.33 14.84
N PHE A 42 -6.97 -2.29 14.10
CA PHE A 42 -7.38 -2.08 12.72
C PHE A 42 -8.74 -1.36 12.66
N ARG A 43 -8.84 -0.37 11.77
CA ARG A 43 -10.08 0.33 11.45
C ARG A 43 -10.65 -0.21 10.14
N HIS A 44 -11.96 -0.41 10.09
CA HIS A 44 -12.66 -0.69 8.84
C HIS A 44 -12.78 0.62 8.06
N GLN A 45 -11.79 0.91 7.22
CA GLN A 45 -11.66 2.19 6.54
C GLN A 45 -10.83 2.05 5.26
N ASP A 46 -11.19 2.78 4.21
CA ASP A 46 -10.36 2.94 3.01
C ASP A 46 -9.13 3.78 3.34
N ALA A 47 -7.96 3.33 2.92
CA ALA A 47 -6.70 4.04 3.14
C ALA A 47 -6.73 5.48 2.58
N GLY A 48 -7.38 5.68 1.43
CA GLY A 48 -7.55 6.99 0.82
C GLY A 48 -8.48 7.94 1.57
N SER A 49 -9.24 7.44 2.57
CA SER A 49 -10.13 8.26 3.41
C SER A 49 -9.49 8.68 4.74
N VAL A 50 -8.29 8.19 5.04
CA VAL A 50 -7.52 8.60 6.22
C VAL A 50 -7.17 10.07 6.10
N LYS A 51 -7.42 10.84 7.18
CA LYS A 51 -7.14 12.28 7.24
C LYS A 51 -5.87 12.63 8.00
N ASP A 52 -5.40 11.69 8.81
CA ASP A 52 -4.20 11.86 9.60
C ASP A 52 -2.98 12.03 8.69
N ARG A 53 -2.03 12.86 9.10
CA ARG A 53 -0.74 12.98 8.43
C ARG A 53 0.21 11.95 9.03
N VAL A 54 1.02 11.34 8.16
CA VAL A 54 1.95 10.26 8.52
C VAL A 54 3.34 10.57 7.94
N ASP A 55 4.37 10.10 8.59
CA ASP A 55 5.77 10.16 8.12
C ASP A 55 6.20 8.87 7.42
N HIS A 56 5.48 7.78 7.67
CA HIS A 56 5.67 6.49 7.03
C HIS A 56 4.32 5.92 6.56
N LEU A 57 4.23 5.57 5.29
CA LEU A 57 3.03 5.03 4.67
C LEU A 57 3.30 3.62 4.13
N TRP A 58 2.50 2.65 4.57
CA TRP A 58 2.52 1.28 4.08
C TRP A 58 1.40 1.06 3.08
N LEU A 59 1.76 0.77 1.83
CA LEU A 59 0.85 0.45 0.73
C LEU A 59 1.33 -0.87 0.09
N VAL A 60 1.20 -1.97 0.80
CA VAL A 60 1.63 -3.29 0.35
C VAL A 60 0.42 -4.09 -0.10
N SER A 61 0.40 -4.52 -1.36
CA SER A 61 -0.72 -5.24 -2.01
C SER A 61 -2.06 -4.50 -1.93
N VAL A 62 -2.02 -3.17 -2.03
CA VAL A 62 -3.20 -2.29 -1.97
C VAL A 62 -3.57 -1.75 -3.34
N LEU A 63 -2.57 -1.43 -4.16
CA LEU A 63 -2.76 -0.74 -5.44
C LEU A 63 -2.98 -1.71 -6.60
N ASN A 64 -2.59 -2.96 -6.44
CA ASN A 64 -2.75 -4.03 -7.43
C ASN A 64 -3.51 -5.25 -6.87
N ASP A 65 -4.35 -5.05 -5.85
CA ASP A 65 -5.21 -6.09 -5.27
C ASP A 65 -6.05 -6.77 -6.38
N PRO A 66 -5.87 -8.09 -6.63
CA PRO A 66 -6.54 -8.78 -7.73
C PRO A 66 -8.05 -8.90 -7.56
N GLU A 67 -8.58 -8.84 -6.35
CA GLU A 67 -10.01 -8.84 -6.11
C GLU A 67 -10.65 -7.48 -6.43
N ARG A 68 -9.91 -6.40 -6.17
CA ARG A 68 -10.38 -5.03 -6.41
C ARG A 68 -10.07 -4.56 -7.84
N PHE A 69 -8.90 -4.92 -8.37
CA PHE A 69 -8.36 -4.44 -9.63
C PHE A 69 -7.86 -5.60 -10.51
N PRO A 70 -8.74 -6.53 -10.94
CA PRO A 70 -8.32 -7.75 -11.62
C PRO A 70 -7.56 -7.50 -12.93
N GLU A 71 -7.99 -6.55 -13.76
CA GLU A 71 -7.32 -6.26 -15.03
C GLU A 71 -5.96 -5.60 -14.82
N LEU A 72 -5.89 -4.66 -13.87
CA LEU A 72 -4.64 -3.99 -13.53
C LEU A 72 -3.65 -4.96 -12.90
N SER A 73 -4.11 -5.79 -11.98
CA SER A 73 -3.30 -6.84 -11.36
C SER A 73 -2.78 -7.83 -12.40
N ALA A 74 -3.64 -8.31 -13.30
CA ALA A 74 -3.23 -9.23 -14.36
C ALA A 74 -2.13 -8.63 -15.25
N LEU A 75 -2.23 -7.34 -15.58
CA LEU A 75 -1.21 -6.64 -16.36
C LEU A 75 0.10 -6.49 -15.58
N SER A 76 0.04 -6.04 -14.31
CA SER A 76 1.21 -5.83 -13.46
C SER A 76 2.04 -7.10 -13.28
N TYR A 77 1.37 -8.25 -13.20
CA TYR A 77 2.03 -9.54 -13.04
C TYR A 77 2.33 -10.27 -14.36
N GLY A 78 2.17 -9.62 -15.51
CA GLY A 78 2.38 -10.25 -16.81
C GLY A 78 1.44 -11.41 -17.12
N ARG A 79 0.29 -11.49 -16.45
CA ARG A 79 -0.74 -12.53 -16.63
C ARG A 79 -1.86 -12.08 -17.55
N ALA A 80 -1.82 -10.84 -18.03
CA ALA A 80 -2.82 -10.33 -18.96
C ALA A 80 -2.76 -11.12 -20.27
N ASN A 81 -3.87 -11.76 -20.64
CA ASN A 81 -4.00 -12.41 -21.93
C ASN A 81 -4.44 -11.36 -22.97
N PRO A 82 -3.63 -11.10 -24.02
CA PRO A 82 -3.98 -10.09 -25.03
C PRO A 82 -5.35 -10.31 -25.69
N VAL A 83 -5.81 -11.56 -25.76
CA VAL A 83 -7.12 -11.91 -26.37
C VAL A 83 -8.29 -11.57 -25.47
N THR A 84 -8.13 -11.70 -24.15
CA THR A 84 -9.20 -11.49 -23.15
C THR A 84 -9.07 -10.19 -22.40
N PHE A 85 -7.98 -9.42 -22.62
CA PHE A 85 -7.76 -8.15 -21.94
C PHE A 85 -8.84 -7.12 -22.31
N ASP A 86 -9.52 -6.61 -21.29
CA ASP A 86 -10.57 -5.62 -21.46
C ASP A 86 -10.09 -4.21 -21.06
N ALA A 87 -9.69 -3.43 -22.06
CA ALA A 87 -9.28 -2.05 -21.85
C ALA A 87 -10.37 -1.17 -21.21
N LYS A 88 -11.65 -1.48 -21.44
CA LYS A 88 -12.78 -0.74 -20.84
C LYS A 88 -12.88 -0.97 -19.35
N ARG A 89 -12.42 -2.10 -18.84
CA ARG A 89 -12.31 -2.39 -17.42
C ARG A 89 -11.00 -1.88 -16.83
N PHE A 90 -9.91 -2.00 -17.58
CA PHE A 90 -8.57 -1.55 -17.13
C PHE A 90 -8.51 -0.04 -16.84
N LEU A 91 -8.98 0.80 -17.76
CA LEU A 91 -8.89 2.26 -17.62
C LEU A 91 -9.59 2.83 -16.38
N PRO A 92 -10.82 2.39 -16.02
CA PRO A 92 -11.43 2.77 -14.76
C PRO A 92 -10.63 2.34 -13.52
N GLN A 93 -10.08 1.12 -13.51
CA GLN A 93 -9.27 0.62 -12.40
C GLN A 93 -8.01 1.48 -12.23
N GLN A 94 -7.32 1.78 -13.33
CA GLN A 94 -6.17 2.68 -13.33
C GLN A 94 -6.49 4.05 -12.72
N ARG A 95 -7.62 4.66 -13.07
CA ARG A 95 -8.06 5.95 -12.53
C ARG A 95 -8.36 5.87 -11.03
N ILE A 96 -8.99 4.78 -10.58
CA ILE A 96 -9.29 4.56 -9.17
C ILE A 96 -7.98 4.44 -8.37
N VAL A 97 -7.02 3.65 -8.87
CA VAL A 97 -5.71 3.49 -8.21
C VAL A 97 -4.95 4.81 -8.19
N ALA A 98 -4.90 5.54 -9.28
CA ALA A 98 -4.26 6.87 -9.32
C ALA A 98 -4.88 7.85 -8.30
N THR A 99 -6.21 7.80 -8.13
CA THR A 99 -6.93 8.61 -7.15
C THR A 99 -6.61 8.15 -5.71
N LEU A 100 -6.53 6.85 -5.47
CA LEU A 100 -6.17 6.28 -4.17
C LEU A 100 -4.75 6.69 -3.77
N VAL A 101 -3.79 6.52 -4.67
CA VAL A 101 -2.39 6.95 -4.48
C VAL A 101 -2.33 8.44 -4.15
N ASP A 102 -3.04 9.28 -4.91
CA ASP A 102 -3.07 10.72 -4.67
C ASP A 102 -3.61 11.08 -3.27
N ARG A 103 -4.69 10.43 -2.84
CA ARG A 103 -5.27 10.63 -1.52
C ARG A 103 -4.34 10.19 -0.39
N CYS A 104 -3.68 9.05 -0.54
CA CYS A 104 -2.75 8.52 0.46
C CYS A 104 -1.48 9.38 0.54
N LEU A 105 -0.82 9.63 -0.59
CA LEU A 105 0.46 10.33 -0.61
C LEU A 105 0.35 11.82 -0.24
N LYS A 106 -0.80 12.45 -0.42
CA LYS A 106 -1.07 13.80 0.10
C LYS A 106 -1.03 13.89 1.63
N ARG A 107 -1.15 12.76 2.32
CA ARG A 107 -1.06 12.69 3.78
C ARG A 107 0.35 12.45 4.29
N LEU A 108 1.27 12.03 3.40
CA LEU A 108 2.66 11.84 3.76
C LEU A 108 3.32 13.19 4.07
N ILE A 109 3.99 13.26 5.20
CA ILE A 109 4.86 14.38 5.58
C ILE A 109 6.17 14.20 4.82
N ILE A 110 6.64 15.23 4.14
CA ILE A 110 7.89 15.19 3.40
C ILE A 110 8.94 15.99 4.19
N PRO A 111 10.13 15.42 4.45
CA PRO A 111 10.61 14.12 4.01
C PRO A 111 9.87 12.95 4.67
N GLY A 112 9.64 11.87 3.91
CA GLY A 112 8.85 10.73 4.36
C GLY A 112 9.22 9.42 3.69
N LEU A 113 8.63 8.34 4.17
CA LEU A 113 8.90 6.99 3.73
C LEU A 113 7.62 6.30 3.22
N VAL A 114 7.74 5.60 2.10
CA VAL A 114 6.71 4.68 1.60
C VAL A 114 7.30 3.28 1.54
N THR A 115 6.60 2.31 2.13
CA THR A 115 6.85 0.88 1.95
C THR A 115 5.77 0.31 1.05
N THR A 116 6.17 -0.33 -0.03
CA THR A 116 5.25 -0.88 -1.03
C THR A 116 5.90 -2.09 -1.72
N THR A 117 5.17 -2.77 -2.62
CA THR A 117 5.77 -3.80 -3.46
C THR A 117 6.50 -3.17 -4.66
N VAL A 118 7.42 -3.93 -5.26
CA VAL A 118 8.15 -3.45 -6.46
C VAL A 118 7.17 -3.15 -7.59
N GLU A 119 6.13 -3.94 -7.77
CA GLU A 119 5.09 -3.77 -8.78
C GLU A 119 4.24 -2.52 -8.55
N GLU A 120 4.04 -2.14 -7.29
CA GLU A 120 3.26 -0.95 -6.92
C GLU A 120 4.10 0.33 -6.90
N ALA A 121 5.43 0.21 -6.83
CA ALA A 121 6.35 1.34 -6.72
C ALA A 121 6.21 2.35 -7.88
N VAL A 122 5.84 1.86 -9.06
CA VAL A 122 5.61 2.71 -10.25
C VAL A 122 4.56 3.79 -10.01
N TRP A 123 3.51 3.49 -9.24
CA TRP A 123 2.46 4.45 -8.92
C TRP A 123 2.95 5.60 -8.03
N VAL A 124 3.81 5.26 -7.06
CA VAL A 124 4.44 6.25 -6.18
C VAL A 124 5.41 7.11 -6.97
N ALA A 125 6.26 6.49 -7.80
CA ALA A 125 7.21 7.18 -8.66
C ALA A 125 6.52 8.15 -9.63
N GLU A 126 5.45 7.71 -10.30
CA GLU A 126 4.67 8.56 -11.20
C GLU A 126 3.99 9.73 -10.47
N TRP A 127 3.45 9.50 -9.27
CA TRP A 127 2.88 10.57 -8.45
C TRP A 127 3.93 11.61 -8.07
N CYS A 128 5.12 11.18 -7.66
CA CYS A 128 6.25 12.06 -7.35
C CYS A 128 6.70 12.86 -8.58
N HIS A 129 6.86 12.18 -9.72
CA HIS A 129 7.28 12.82 -10.98
C HIS A 129 6.31 13.93 -11.39
N ARG A 130 5.01 13.66 -11.40
CA ARG A 130 3.97 14.66 -11.74
C ARG A 130 3.94 15.88 -10.80
N ARG A 131 4.50 15.77 -9.60
CA ARG A 131 4.53 16.85 -8.59
C ARG A 131 5.90 17.50 -8.39
N GLY A 132 6.90 17.06 -9.16
CA GLY A 132 8.27 17.54 -8.98
C GLY A 132 8.88 17.18 -7.62
N ILE A 133 8.39 16.14 -6.96
CA ILE A 133 8.91 15.68 -5.68
C ILE A 133 10.07 14.72 -5.94
N ARG A 134 11.22 15.01 -5.33
CA ARG A 134 12.37 14.11 -5.40
C ARG A 134 12.07 12.83 -4.64
N TYR A 135 12.50 11.69 -5.18
CA TYR A 135 12.38 10.42 -4.51
C TYR A 135 13.55 9.50 -4.84
N ARG A 136 13.76 8.52 -4.00
CA ARG A 136 14.74 7.46 -4.21
C ARG A 136 14.13 6.13 -3.79
N ILE A 137 14.16 5.16 -4.70
CA ILE A 137 13.82 3.77 -4.40
C ILE A 137 15.10 3.09 -3.90
N ASP A 138 15.07 2.49 -2.72
CA ASP A 138 16.20 1.76 -2.18
C ASP A 138 16.49 0.53 -3.06
N ARG A 139 17.78 0.25 -3.30
CA ARG A 139 18.17 -0.88 -4.16
C ARG A 139 17.89 -2.24 -3.52
N GLN A 140 17.86 -2.28 -2.21
CA GLN A 140 17.57 -3.49 -1.46
C GLN A 140 16.06 -3.71 -1.44
N THR A 141 15.66 -4.93 -1.79
CA THR A 141 14.29 -5.41 -1.65
C THR A 141 14.22 -6.51 -0.59
N PHE A 142 13.05 -6.69 -0.01
CA PHE A 142 12.81 -7.66 1.05
C PHE A 142 11.77 -8.66 0.59
N ALA A 143 12.15 -9.94 0.56
CA ALA A 143 11.21 -11.01 0.30
C ALA A 143 10.30 -11.21 1.52
N SER A 144 9.00 -11.40 1.26
CA SER A 144 8.04 -11.77 2.28
C SER A 144 7.32 -13.05 1.88
N PRO A 145 7.30 -14.09 2.70
CA PRO A 145 6.60 -15.33 2.37
C PRO A 145 5.09 -15.17 2.31
N THR A 146 4.57 -14.06 2.82
CA THR A 146 3.13 -13.79 2.90
C THR A 146 2.63 -12.87 1.79
N VAL A 147 3.48 -11.99 1.26
CA VAL A 147 3.13 -11.03 0.21
C VAL A 147 3.70 -11.61 -1.07
N GLY A 148 4.04 -12.48 -1.54
CA GLY A 148 4.54 -13.03 -2.80
C GLY A 148 5.47 -12.11 -3.61
N ASP A 149 5.29 -10.80 -3.48
CA ASP A 149 6.06 -9.78 -4.19
C ASP A 149 7.17 -9.21 -3.30
N PRO A 150 8.35 -8.88 -3.87
CA PRO A 150 9.38 -8.16 -3.12
C PRO A 150 8.91 -6.80 -2.64
N ILE A 151 9.19 -6.49 -1.39
CA ILE A 151 8.89 -5.19 -0.78
C ILE A 151 10.06 -4.25 -0.99
N CYS A 152 9.80 -3.01 -1.33
CA CYS A 152 10.80 -1.96 -1.46
C CYS A 152 10.44 -0.73 -0.61
N LEU A 153 11.45 0.07 -0.34
CA LEU A 153 11.35 1.34 0.39
C LEU A 153 11.57 2.50 -0.58
N ILE A 154 10.70 3.51 -0.52
CA ILE A 154 10.79 4.73 -1.31
C ILE A 154 10.87 5.91 -0.37
N ARG A 155 11.98 6.64 -0.43
CA ARG A 155 12.19 7.87 0.34
C ARG A 155 11.81 9.07 -0.49
N LEU A 156 10.98 9.93 0.06
CA LEU A 156 10.56 11.18 -0.56
C LEU A 156 11.18 12.37 0.19
N GLY A 157 11.77 13.31 -0.57
CA GLY A 157 12.40 14.51 0.01
C GLY A 157 13.37 15.21 -0.90
#